data_6cbe4b1d010c86731a92e0eef2ff2071
#
_entry.id   6cbe4b1d010c86731a92e0eef2ff2071
#
_cell.length_a   1.000
_cell.length_b   1.000
_cell.length_c   1.000
_cell.angle_alpha   90.00
_cell.angle_beta   90.00
_cell.angle_gamma   90.00
#
_symmetry.space_group_name_H-M   'P 1'
#
loop_
_entity.id
_entity.type
_entity.pdbx_description
1 polymer ?
#
loop_
_entity_poly.entity_id
_entity_poly.type
_entity_poly.pdbx_seq_one_letter_code
_entity_poly.pdbx_strand_id
1 'polypeptide(L)'
;MRYCHKKRRDGQPVNIRRAEERDVSRITEIYAHARAFMAENGNATQWSGGYPGEDVIRADIAAGTLHVCEREGRIAAVFAFILGGDPCYAVIDGAWHAARPYGTIHRIASDGTAKGIARFVFDWCAQQIDYLRIDTHENNRPMQAAVLRYGFQPGGIVQVRGGARLAFDYEVRA
;
A
#
# COMPACT_ATOMS: atom_id res chain seq x y z
N MET A 1 21.26 -8.25 0.05
CA MET A 1 20.02 -7.71 0.64
C MET A 1 20.38 -6.47 1.44
N ARG A 2 19.99 -5.27 0.99
CA ARG A 2 20.26 -4.02 1.75
C ARG A 2 19.05 -3.72 2.62
N TYR A 3 19.17 -3.89 3.92
CA TYR A 3 18.17 -3.45 4.90
C TYR A 3 18.21 -1.92 4.97
N CYS A 4 17.12 -1.27 4.61
CA CYS A 4 17.03 0.19 4.73
C CYS A 4 16.56 0.57 6.14
N HIS A 5 17.50 1.00 6.98
CA HIS A 5 17.22 1.53 8.32
C HIS A 5 17.09 3.05 8.23
N LYS A 6 15.88 3.57 8.08
CA LYS A 6 15.62 5.02 8.20
C LYS A 6 15.08 5.31 9.59
N LYS A 7 15.84 6.06 10.41
CA LYS A 7 15.38 6.55 11.72
C LYS A 7 14.29 7.62 11.52
N ARG A 8 13.18 7.51 12.24
CA ARG A 8 12.15 8.55 12.39
C ARG A 8 12.49 9.50 13.52
N ARG A 9 11.74 10.64 13.59
CA ARG A 9 11.81 11.61 14.70
C ARG A 9 11.48 11.00 16.08
N ASP A 10 10.82 9.84 16.12
CA ASP A 10 10.54 9.05 17.33
C ASP A 10 11.64 8.03 17.67
N GLY A 11 12.73 7.99 16.89
CA GLY A 11 13.97 7.27 17.20
C GLY A 11 13.93 5.75 16.99
N GLN A 12 12.79 5.16 16.67
CA GLN A 12 12.68 3.70 16.52
C GLN A 12 12.84 3.26 15.06
N PRO A 13 13.74 2.29 14.77
CA PRO A 13 13.91 1.76 13.43
C PRO A 13 12.67 0.95 13.00
N VAL A 14 12.21 1.19 11.79
CA VAL A 14 11.22 0.34 11.12
C VAL A 14 11.97 -0.45 10.05
N ASN A 15 11.77 -1.75 10.01
CA ASN A 15 12.34 -2.63 9.00
C ASN A 15 11.25 -3.09 8.03
N ILE A 16 11.56 -3.12 6.72
CA ILE A 16 10.67 -3.72 5.71
C ILE A 16 11.34 -4.99 5.18
N ARG A 17 10.60 -6.08 5.18
CA ARG A 17 10.98 -7.35 4.57
C ARG A 17 9.82 -7.95 3.80
N ARG A 18 10.10 -8.93 2.95
CA ARG A 18 9.05 -9.76 2.35
C ARG A 18 8.31 -10.53 3.44
N ALA A 19 6.99 -10.64 3.25
CA ALA A 19 6.16 -11.49 4.09
C ALA A 19 6.44 -12.97 3.82
N GLU A 20 6.30 -13.79 4.84
CA GLU A 20 6.48 -15.24 4.81
C GLU A 20 5.23 -15.95 5.32
N GLU A 21 5.11 -17.24 5.08
CA GLU A 21 3.95 -18.05 5.48
C GLU A 21 3.65 -17.94 7.00
N ARG A 22 4.68 -17.85 7.83
CA ARG A 22 4.55 -17.66 9.28
C ARG A 22 3.87 -16.35 9.68
N ASP A 23 3.82 -15.37 8.78
CA ASP A 23 3.25 -14.05 9.04
C ASP A 23 1.74 -13.98 8.74
N VAL A 24 1.17 -15.00 8.08
CA VAL A 24 -0.22 -15.00 7.59
C VAL A 24 -1.22 -14.65 8.68
N SER A 25 -1.12 -15.27 9.85
CA SER A 25 -2.02 -15.01 10.97
C SER A 25 -1.98 -13.54 11.39
N ARG A 26 -0.77 -12.99 11.55
CA ARG A 26 -0.61 -11.58 11.96
C ARG A 26 -1.08 -10.60 10.88
N ILE A 27 -0.82 -10.90 9.62
CA ILE A 27 -1.30 -10.10 8.49
C ILE A 27 -2.82 -10.10 8.43
N THR A 28 -3.46 -11.25 8.66
CA THR A 28 -4.93 -11.36 8.72
C THR A 28 -5.53 -10.46 9.81
N GLU A 29 -4.91 -10.42 11.00
CA GLU A 29 -5.31 -9.51 12.09
C GLU A 29 -5.19 -8.04 11.68
N ILE A 30 -4.09 -7.66 11.03
CA ILE A 30 -3.87 -6.29 10.56
C ILE A 30 -4.92 -5.89 9.52
N TYR A 31 -5.25 -6.76 8.57
CA TYR A 31 -6.30 -6.49 7.60
C TYR A 31 -7.69 -6.42 8.24
N ALA A 32 -7.97 -7.26 9.25
CA ALA A 32 -9.22 -7.17 10.00
C ALA A 32 -9.35 -5.82 10.74
N HIS A 33 -8.27 -5.38 11.41
CA HIS A 33 -8.21 -4.06 12.04
C HIS A 33 -8.43 -2.93 11.03
N ALA A 34 -7.77 -2.99 9.88
CA ALA A 34 -7.91 -1.97 8.83
C ALA A 34 -9.33 -1.92 8.26
N ARG A 35 -10.00 -3.07 8.07
CA ARG A 35 -11.41 -3.10 7.65
C ARG A 35 -12.34 -2.44 8.67
N ALA A 36 -12.15 -2.74 9.96
CA ALA A 36 -12.92 -2.10 11.03
C ALA A 36 -12.72 -0.58 11.03
N PHE A 37 -11.47 -0.13 10.98
CA PHE A 37 -11.14 1.30 10.90
C PHE A 37 -11.78 1.98 9.67
N MET A 38 -11.73 1.34 8.50
CA MET A 38 -12.36 1.89 7.29
C MET A 38 -13.88 1.99 7.45
N ALA A 39 -14.53 0.97 8.01
CA ALA A 39 -15.98 0.97 8.23
C ALA A 39 -16.40 2.12 9.18
N GLU A 40 -15.67 2.31 10.28
CA GLU A 40 -15.90 3.40 11.25
C GLU A 40 -15.70 4.80 10.64
N ASN A 41 -14.88 4.91 9.59
CA ASN A 41 -14.58 6.15 8.89
C ASN A 41 -15.35 6.31 7.55
N GLY A 42 -16.48 5.61 7.38
CA GLY A 42 -17.38 5.77 6.24
C GLY A 42 -16.92 5.09 4.96
N ASN A 43 -15.95 4.17 5.02
CA ASN A 43 -15.40 3.44 3.88
C ASN A 43 -15.58 1.91 4.04
N ALA A 44 -16.79 1.46 4.33
CA ALA A 44 -17.09 0.04 4.55
C ALA A 44 -17.04 -0.82 3.28
N THR A 45 -17.05 -0.21 2.09
CA THR A 45 -17.22 -0.91 0.81
C THR A 45 -15.91 -1.25 0.12
N GLN A 46 -14.82 -0.53 0.38
CA GLN A 46 -13.53 -0.73 -0.31
C GLN A 46 -13.01 -2.16 -0.16
N TRP A 47 -13.11 -2.73 1.04
CA TRP A 47 -12.67 -4.08 1.36
C TRP A 47 -13.81 -4.93 1.92
N SER A 48 -14.93 -4.95 1.21
CA SER A 48 -16.11 -5.76 1.55
C SER A 48 -15.83 -7.26 1.39
N GLY A 49 -16.68 -8.09 2.03
CA GLY A 49 -16.61 -9.55 1.90
C GLY A 49 -15.35 -10.19 2.47
N GLY A 50 -14.70 -9.53 3.45
CA GLY A 50 -13.50 -10.06 4.09
C GLY A 50 -12.20 -9.89 3.30
N TYR A 51 -12.23 -9.12 2.20
CA TYR A 51 -11.04 -8.82 1.40
C TYR A 51 -10.06 -7.90 2.17
N PRO A 52 -8.74 -8.07 2.03
CA PRO A 52 -8.03 -9.25 1.51
C PRO A 52 -8.18 -10.44 2.45
N GLY A 53 -8.54 -11.61 1.91
CA GLY A 53 -8.59 -12.87 2.65
C GLY A 53 -7.23 -13.60 2.66
N GLU A 54 -7.16 -14.73 3.35
CA GLU A 54 -5.94 -15.54 3.40
C GLU A 54 -5.48 -16.05 2.03
N ASP A 55 -6.42 -16.31 1.11
CA ASP A 55 -6.14 -16.68 -0.27
C ASP A 55 -5.31 -15.60 -1.00
N VAL A 56 -5.68 -14.33 -0.83
CA VAL A 56 -4.95 -13.19 -1.40
C VAL A 56 -3.59 -13.01 -0.71
N ILE A 57 -3.55 -13.14 0.62
CA ILE A 57 -2.30 -13.03 1.39
C ILE A 57 -1.29 -14.08 0.91
N ARG A 58 -1.71 -15.35 0.81
CA ARG A 58 -0.84 -16.45 0.37
C ARG A 58 -0.41 -16.31 -1.08
N ALA A 59 -1.31 -15.86 -1.96
CA ALA A 59 -0.98 -15.59 -3.36
C ALA A 59 0.09 -14.48 -3.48
N ASP A 60 -0.05 -13.39 -2.74
CA ASP A 60 0.93 -12.29 -2.72
C ASP A 60 2.27 -12.72 -2.09
N ILE A 61 2.27 -13.59 -1.07
CA ILE A 61 3.50 -14.18 -0.50
C ILE A 61 4.19 -15.04 -1.56
N ALA A 62 3.45 -15.93 -2.22
CA ALA A 62 3.99 -16.80 -3.26
C ALA A 62 4.57 -16.02 -4.45
N ALA A 63 3.92 -14.90 -4.82
CA ALA A 63 4.40 -13.98 -5.84
C ALA A 63 5.60 -13.12 -5.38
N GLY A 64 5.92 -13.11 -4.08
CA GLY A 64 6.98 -12.28 -3.50
C GLY A 64 6.67 -10.78 -3.50
N THR A 65 5.40 -10.40 -3.64
CA THR A 65 4.95 -9.00 -3.71
C THR A 65 4.52 -8.44 -2.37
N LEU A 66 4.19 -9.29 -1.38
CA LEU A 66 3.76 -8.85 -0.06
C LEU A 66 4.94 -8.52 0.85
N HIS A 67 4.87 -7.38 1.52
CA HIS A 67 5.89 -6.89 2.43
C HIS A 67 5.28 -6.54 3.78
N VAL A 68 6.05 -6.71 4.84
CA VAL A 68 5.68 -6.33 6.21
C VAL A 68 6.61 -5.26 6.74
N CYS A 69 6.05 -4.35 7.53
CA CYS A 69 6.79 -3.36 8.28
C CYS A 69 6.91 -3.83 9.73
N GLU A 70 8.12 -4.10 10.18
CA GLU A 70 8.42 -4.51 11.55
C GLU A 70 8.93 -3.34 12.37
N ARG A 71 8.42 -3.24 13.58
CA ARG A 71 8.88 -2.31 14.60
C ARG A 71 9.01 -3.08 15.92
N GLU A 72 10.18 -3.00 16.56
CA GLU A 72 10.45 -3.68 17.84
C GLU A 72 10.15 -5.20 17.80
N GLY A 73 10.48 -5.85 16.69
CA GLY A 73 10.23 -7.29 16.49
C GLY A 73 8.77 -7.68 16.25
N ARG A 74 7.87 -6.71 16.06
CA ARG A 74 6.45 -6.95 15.78
C ARG A 74 6.05 -6.37 14.42
N ILE A 75 5.23 -7.11 13.69
CA ILE A 75 4.64 -6.60 12.44
C ILE A 75 3.55 -5.59 12.82
N ALA A 76 3.74 -4.34 12.40
CA ALA A 76 2.82 -3.23 12.62
C ALA A 76 2.04 -2.84 11.36
N ALA A 77 2.53 -3.22 10.18
CA ALA A 77 1.87 -2.91 8.92
C ALA A 77 2.24 -3.91 7.82
N VAL A 78 1.43 -3.91 6.77
CA VAL A 78 1.58 -4.75 5.58
C VAL A 78 1.22 -3.95 4.34
N PHE A 79 1.86 -4.25 3.21
CA PHE A 79 1.51 -3.70 1.89
C PHE A 79 1.99 -4.63 0.79
N ALA A 80 1.32 -4.59 -0.36
CA ALA A 80 1.81 -5.25 -1.57
C ALA A 80 2.51 -4.23 -2.47
N PHE A 81 3.65 -4.62 -3.05
CA PHE A 81 4.40 -3.82 -4.01
C PHE A 81 4.71 -4.66 -5.24
N ILE A 82 4.19 -4.23 -6.38
CA ILE A 82 4.26 -4.96 -7.65
C ILE A 82 5.08 -4.13 -8.63
N LEU A 83 6.18 -4.68 -9.11
CA LEU A 83 6.97 -4.11 -10.19
C LEU A 83 6.43 -4.60 -11.54
N GLY A 84 6.28 -3.70 -12.48
CA GLY A 84 5.71 -4.00 -13.80
C GLY A 84 4.27 -3.55 -13.95
N GLY A 85 3.67 -3.86 -15.11
CA GLY A 85 2.31 -3.43 -15.44
C GLY A 85 1.25 -4.13 -14.60
N ASP A 86 0.32 -3.35 -14.07
CA ASP A 86 -0.90 -3.87 -13.46
C ASP A 86 -2.02 -3.81 -14.50
N PRO A 87 -2.68 -4.94 -14.83
CA PRO A 87 -3.78 -4.95 -15.81
C PRO A 87 -4.91 -3.97 -15.46
N CYS A 88 -5.17 -3.74 -14.17
CA CYS A 88 -6.18 -2.79 -13.72
C CYS A 88 -5.84 -1.33 -14.06
N TYR A 89 -4.57 -1.04 -14.37
CA TYR A 89 -4.08 0.29 -14.70
C TYR A 89 -3.86 0.51 -16.21
N ALA A 90 -4.19 -0.49 -17.03
CA ALA A 90 -4.09 -0.40 -18.49
C ALA A 90 -5.08 0.61 -19.07
N VAL A 91 -6.25 0.76 -18.45
CA VAL A 91 -7.28 1.73 -18.83
C VAL A 91 -7.53 2.67 -17.66
N ILE A 92 -7.46 3.97 -17.93
CA ILE A 92 -7.74 5.02 -16.96
C ILE A 92 -8.68 6.05 -17.59
N ASP A 93 -9.71 6.45 -16.85
CA ASP A 93 -10.49 7.65 -17.17
C ASP A 93 -9.75 8.86 -16.62
N GLY A 94 -8.99 9.51 -17.49
CA GLY A 94 -7.98 10.50 -17.17
C GLY A 94 -6.66 10.17 -17.84
N ALA A 95 -5.53 10.48 -17.20
CA ALA A 95 -4.21 10.19 -17.74
C ALA A 95 -3.17 9.99 -16.63
N TRP A 96 -2.26 9.05 -16.85
CA TRP A 96 -1.02 8.94 -16.09
C TRP A 96 -0.04 10.04 -16.54
N HIS A 97 0.73 10.62 -15.62
CA HIS A 97 1.65 11.72 -15.92
C HIS A 97 2.92 11.25 -16.63
N ALA A 98 3.23 9.95 -16.62
CA ALA A 98 4.34 9.40 -17.37
C ALA A 98 4.01 8.02 -17.97
N ALA A 99 4.59 7.74 -19.16
CA ALA A 99 4.48 6.47 -19.88
C ALA A 99 5.82 5.71 -19.76
N ARG A 100 6.11 5.18 -18.58
CA ARG A 100 7.33 4.43 -18.29
C ARG A 100 7.09 3.32 -17.26
N PRO A 101 8.03 2.39 -17.08
CA PRO A 101 7.91 1.35 -16.05
C PRO A 101 7.60 1.94 -14.68
N TYR A 102 6.73 1.31 -13.92
CA TYR A 102 6.26 1.78 -12.62
C TYR A 102 6.16 0.66 -11.60
N GLY A 103 6.13 1.04 -10.33
CA GLY A 103 5.75 0.16 -9.24
C GLY A 103 4.36 0.52 -8.71
N THR A 104 3.54 -0.51 -8.50
CA THR A 104 2.19 -0.35 -7.95
C THR A 104 2.17 -0.69 -6.47
N ILE A 105 1.57 0.19 -5.66
CA ILE A 105 1.41 -0.01 -4.23
C ILE A 105 -0.04 -0.36 -3.95
N HIS A 106 -0.28 -1.54 -3.39
CA HIS A 106 -1.61 -2.04 -3.06
C HIS A 106 -1.73 -2.45 -1.60
N ARG A 107 -2.95 -2.47 -1.10
CA ARG A 107 -3.33 -3.10 0.16
C ARG A 107 -2.51 -2.65 1.38
N ILE A 108 -2.18 -1.36 1.47
CA ILE A 108 -1.52 -0.83 2.67
C ILE A 108 -2.49 -0.92 3.84
N ALA A 109 -2.05 -1.55 4.92
CA ALA A 109 -2.78 -1.65 6.18
C ALA A 109 -1.82 -1.55 7.37
N SER A 110 -2.31 -1.04 8.49
CA SER A 110 -1.57 -1.01 9.75
C SER A 110 -2.49 -1.34 10.93
N ASP A 111 -1.91 -1.74 12.04
CA ASP A 111 -2.62 -1.99 13.29
C ASP A 111 -2.85 -0.72 14.12
N GLY A 112 -2.54 0.45 13.58
CA GLY A 112 -2.72 1.74 14.26
C GLY A 112 -1.65 2.09 15.30
N THR A 113 -0.76 1.17 15.65
CA THR A 113 0.27 1.39 16.69
C THR A 113 1.41 2.31 16.23
N ALA A 114 1.64 2.39 14.92
CA ALA A 114 2.71 3.20 14.34
C ALA A 114 2.15 4.31 13.42
N LYS A 115 2.42 5.57 13.77
CA LYS A 115 2.02 6.72 12.93
C LYS A 115 2.90 6.85 11.69
N GLY A 116 2.30 7.34 10.57
CA GLY A 116 3.01 7.70 9.34
C GLY A 116 3.57 6.52 8.56
N ILE A 117 3.00 5.34 8.72
CA ILE A 117 3.37 4.12 7.99
C ILE A 117 3.28 4.34 6.48
N ALA A 118 2.23 4.98 5.97
CA ALA A 118 2.08 5.23 4.54
C ALA A 118 3.30 5.95 3.95
N ARG A 119 3.78 7.02 4.61
CA ARG A 119 4.99 7.73 4.16
C ARG A 119 6.22 6.83 4.16
N PHE A 120 6.36 5.99 5.19
CA PHE A 120 7.50 5.07 5.28
C PHE A 120 7.47 4.02 4.15
N VAL A 121 6.29 3.50 3.83
CA VAL A 121 6.08 2.61 2.68
C VAL A 121 6.41 3.33 1.37
N PHE A 122 5.93 4.54 1.17
CA PHE A 122 6.22 5.33 -0.05
C PHE A 122 7.72 5.63 -0.20
N ASP A 123 8.39 6.03 0.88
CA ASP A 123 9.85 6.26 0.88
C ASP A 123 10.63 5.00 0.48
N TRP A 124 10.18 3.82 0.95
CA TRP A 124 10.81 2.55 0.60
C TRP A 124 10.53 2.17 -0.86
N CYS A 125 9.28 2.27 -1.33
CA CYS A 125 8.91 2.00 -2.72
C CYS A 125 9.66 2.92 -3.71
N ALA A 126 9.82 4.19 -3.37
CA ALA A 126 10.56 5.18 -4.17
C ALA A 126 12.07 4.87 -4.30
N GLN A 127 12.61 4.00 -3.46
CA GLN A 127 13.99 3.49 -3.59
C GLN A 127 14.09 2.27 -4.51
N GLN A 128 12.97 1.63 -4.84
CA GLN A 128 12.93 0.45 -5.70
C GLN A 128 12.76 0.81 -7.18
N ILE A 129 12.04 1.89 -7.47
CA ILE A 129 11.76 2.39 -8.80
C ILE A 129 11.42 3.88 -8.74
N ASP A 130 11.67 4.62 -9.81
CA ASP A 130 11.51 6.08 -9.86
C ASP A 130 10.12 6.58 -10.29
N TYR A 131 9.16 5.65 -10.51
CA TYR A 131 7.77 6.00 -10.82
C TYR A 131 6.80 5.05 -10.11
N LEU A 132 5.91 5.62 -9.33
CA LEU A 132 4.97 4.89 -8.50
C LEU A 132 3.52 5.19 -8.89
N ARG A 133 2.66 4.18 -8.80
CA ARG A 133 1.21 4.31 -8.96
C ARG A 133 0.49 3.70 -7.77
N ILE A 134 -0.64 4.28 -7.40
CA ILE A 134 -1.50 3.82 -6.30
C ILE A 134 -2.94 4.22 -6.60
N ASP A 135 -3.89 3.44 -6.11
CA ASP A 135 -5.29 3.77 -6.12
C ASP A 135 -5.91 3.70 -4.72
N THR A 136 -7.03 4.39 -4.53
CA THR A 136 -7.82 4.28 -3.31
C THR A 136 -9.29 4.61 -3.56
N HIS A 137 -10.16 4.17 -2.67
CA HIS A 137 -11.59 4.46 -2.75
C HIS A 137 -11.89 5.94 -2.48
N GLU A 138 -12.92 6.50 -3.12
CA GLU A 138 -13.36 7.89 -2.91
C GLU A 138 -13.68 8.22 -1.44
N ASN A 139 -14.12 7.23 -0.67
CA ASN A 139 -14.43 7.37 0.75
C ASN A 139 -13.20 7.17 1.66
N ASN A 140 -12.05 6.75 1.14
CA ASN A 140 -10.84 6.57 1.93
C ASN A 140 -10.08 7.88 2.11
N ARG A 141 -10.69 8.82 2.84
CA ARG A 141 -10.11 10.15 3.08
C ARG A 141 -8.72 10.11 3.73
N PRO A 142 -8.43 9.22 4.69
CA PRO A 142 -7.09 9.13 5.28
C PRO A 142 -6.01 8.78 4.25
N MET A 143 -6.26 7.82 3.34
CA MET A 143 -5.31 7.44 2.31
C MET A 143 -5.15 8.53 1.24
N GLN A 144 -6.25 9.17 0.80
CA GLN A 144 -6.18 10.31 -0.11
C GLN A 144 -5.30 11.43 0.48
N ALA A 145 -5.49 11.77 1.75
CA ALA A 145 -4.66 12.77 2.41
C ALA A 145 -3.18 12.34 2.52
N ALA A 146 -2.91 11.06 2.71
CA ALA A 146 -1.54 10.55 2.80
C ALA A 146 -0.81 10.61 1.45
N VAL A 147 -1.45 10.17 0.36
CA VAL A 147 -0.84 10.19 -0.99
C VAL A 147 -0.60 11.63 -1.46
N LEU A 148 -1.58 12.52 -1.31
CA LEU A 148 -1.44 13.93 -1.70
C LEU A 148 -0.35 14.65 -0.89
N ARG A 149 -0.28 14.42 0.43
CA ARG A 149 0.75 14.99 1.29
C ARG A 149 2.15 14.49 0.94
N TYR A 150 2.28 13.29 0.43
CA TYR A 150 3.56 12.75 -0.03
C TYR A 150 4.03 13.40 -1.33
N GLY A 151 3.10 13.81 -2.18
CA GLY A 151 3.37 14.46 -3.46
C GLY A 151 2.85 13.68 -4.67
N PHE A 152 2.07 12.63 -4.47
CA PHE A 152 1.35 11.99 -5.57
C PHE A 152 0.38 12.97 -6.21
N GLN A 153 0.21 12.85 -7.52
CA GLN A 153 -0.70 13.66 -8.31
C GLN A 153 -1.92 12.83 -8.74
N PRO A 154 -3.13 13.41 -8.74
CA PRO A 154 -4.32 12.73 -9.26
C PRO A 154 -4.17 12.47 -10.76
N GLY A 155 -4.36 11.22 -11.20
CA GLY A 155 -4.33 10.82 -12.61
C GLY A 155 -5.71 10.65 -13.22
N GLY A 156 -6.70 10.25 -12.42
CA GLY A 156 -8.05 9.97 -12.89
C GLY A 156 -8.70 8.82 -12.12
N ILE A 157 -9.49 8.01 -12.84
CA ILE A 157 -10.24 6.88 -12.27
C ILE A 157 -9.83 5.59 -12.98
N VAL A 158 -9.54 4.55 -12.21
CA VAL A 158 -9.31 3.19 -12.70
C VAL A 158 -10.40 2.25 -12.19
N GLN A 159 -10.64 1.18 -12.94
CA GLN A 159 -11.58 0.13 -12.55
C GLN A 159 -10.79 -1.05 -11.99
N VAL A 160 -10.99 -1.34 -10.72
CA VAL A 160 -10.37 -2.48 -10.05
C VAL A 160 -11.45 -3.42 -9.50
N ARG A 161 -11.03 -4.55 -8.93
CA ARG A 161 -11.96 -5.40 -8.20
C ARG A 161 -12.72 -4.56 -7.14
N GLY A 162 -14.04 -4.62 -7.19
CA GLY A 162 -14.91 -3.88 -6.26
C GLY A 162 -15.22 -2.45 -6.68
N GLY A 163 -14.92 -2.06 -7.94
CA GLY A 163 -15.41 -0.83 -8.57
C GLY A 163 -14.37 0.24 -8.84
N ALA A 164 -14.84 1.46 -9.06
CA ALA A 164 -14.01 2.61 -9.38
C ALA A 164 -13.10 3.02 -8.23
N ARG A 165 -11.89 3.47 -8.57
CA ARG A 165 -10.90 4.00 -7.62
C ARG A 165 -10.28 5.29 -8.16
N LEU A 166 -10.01 6.20 -7.26
CA LEU A 166 -9.19 7.37 -7.55
C LEU A 166 -7.74 6.92 -7.72
N ALA A 167 -7.15 7.21 -8.86
CA ALA A 167 -5.81 6.84 -9.23
C ALA A 167 -4.84 8.00 -9.05
N PHE A 168 -3.65 7.70 -8.54
CA PHE A 168 -2.59 8.67 -8.30
C PHE A 168 -1.25 8.12 -8.76
N ASP A 169 -0.38 8.99 -9.21
CA ASP A 169 1.01 8.64 -9.53
C ASP A 169 2.02 9.62 -8.93
N TYR A 170 3.26 9.17 -8.84
CA TYR A 170 4.35 9.93 -8.27
C TYR A 170 5.65 9.67 -9.01
N GLU A 171 6.27 10.73 -9.49
CA GLU A 171 7.61 10.72 -10.05
C GLU A 171 8.64 11.02 -8.96
N VAL A 172 9.55 10.07 -8.72
CA VAL A 172 10.63 10.26 -7.77
C VAL A 172 11.58 11.33 -8.36
N ARG A 173 11.68 12.45 -7.68
CA ARG A 173 12.61 13.51 -8.09
C ARG A 173 14.05 13.11 -7.72
N ALA A 174 14.94 13.24 -8.68
CA ALA A 174 16.37 13.06 -8.49
C ALA A 174 16.95 14.05 -7.46
#